data_591e86c7cd4d718ef603f464f5583ee8
#
_entry.id   591e86c7cd4d718ef603f464f5583ee8
#
_cell.length_a   1.000
_cell.length_b   1.000
_cell.length_c   1.000
_cell.angle_alpha   90.00
_cell.angle_beta   90.00
_cell.angle_gamma   90.00
#
_symmetry.space_group_name_H-M   'P 1'
#
loop_
_entity.id
_entity.type
_entity.pdbx_description
1 polymer ?
#
loop_
_entity_poly.entity_id
_entity_poly.type
_entity_poly.pdbx_seq_one_letter_code
_entity_poly.pdbx_strand_id
1 'polypeptide(L)'
;MNKDILIVYHSETDFTEKYARWLSEDLDCLAISLDSAKKQNLKEYKKILFGSWMMAGEVHRLKEIQEICPDEDNCVLFVTGAAPANFADNFTAIHTALQNLDFDIKYFYLQSGLNYQKMKFRNRMVMRMMSIMLKIRKPVGENEIMLKSILKNSFDNSRREYLVPMENYVLTASEEQK
;
A
#
# COMPACT_ATOMS: atom_id res chain seq x y z
N MET A 1 2.12 -17.17 -17.62
CA MET A 1 2.26 -15.76 -17.15
C MET A 1 1.11 -14.95 -17.73
N ASN A 2 0.25 -14.45 -16.89
CA ASN A 2 -0.88 -13.59 -17.25
C ASN A 2 -0.35 -12.24 -17.76
N LYS A 3 -0.61 -11.93 -19.03
CA LYS A 3 -0.13 -10.70 -19.68
C LYS A 3 -1.14 -9.55 -19.57
N ASP A 4 -2.35 -9.81 -19.07
CA ASP A 4 -3.39 -8.80 -18.94
C ASP A 4 -3.25 -7.97 -17.64
N ILE A 5 -2.54 -8.50 -16.65
CA ILE A 5 -2.35 -7.88 -15.33
C ILE A 5 -0.90 -7.45 -15.14
N LEU A 6 -0.72 -6.23 -14.65
CA LEU A 6 0.59 -5.73 -14.21
C LEU A 6 0.50 -5.25 -12.76
N ILE A 7 1.48 -5.61 -11.95
CA ILE A 7 1.66 -5.06 -10.61
C ILE A 7 2.74 -3.99 -10.67
N VAL A 8 2.40 -2.77 -10.26
CA VAL A 8 3.35 -1.67 -10.13
C VAL A 8 3.47 -1.30 -8.65
N TYR A 9 4.67 -1.24 -8.09
CA TYR A 9 4.84 -0.95 -6.68
C TYR A 9 5.87 0.14 -6.40
N HIS A 10 5.60 0.90 -5.34
CA HIS A 10 6.57 1.79 -4.70
C HIS A 10 6.84 1.31 -3.26
N SER A 11 8.08 0.94 -2.98
CA SER A 11 8.49 0.43 -1.66
C SER A 11 9.73 1.14 -1.15
N GLU A 12 9.78 1.44 0.14
CA GLU A 12 10.96 2.01 0.80
C GLU A 12 11.63 1.00 1.74
N THR A 13 10.84 0.18 2.40
CA THR A 13 11.30 -0.76 3.44
C THR A 13 10.99 -2.21 3.10
N ASP A 14 10.78 -2.49 1.83
CA ASP A 14 10.53 -3.78 1.17
C ASP A 14 9.16 -4.42 1.47
N PHE A 15 8.33 -3.84 2.31
CA PHE A 15 7.03 -4.44 2.64
C PHE A 15 6.06 -4.43 1.46
N THR A 16 5.93 -3.30 0.75
CA THR A 16 5.08 -3.21 -0.45
C THR A 16 5.60 -4.12 -1.55
N GLU A 17 6.92 -4.18 -1.75
CA GLU A 17 7.55 -5.09 -2.70
C GLU A 17 7.29 -6.56 -2.34
N LYS A 18 7.35 -6.93 -1.06
CA LYS A 18 7.04 -8.26 -0.57
C LYS A 18 5.63 -8.70 -0.96
N TYR A 19 4.65 -7.82 -0.74
CA TYR A 19 3.26 -8.08 -1.17
C TYR A 19 3.12 -8.12 -2.69
N ALA A 20 3.79 -7.23 -3.42
CA ALA A 20 3.79 -7.24 -4.88
C ALA A 20 4.35 -8.56 -5.45
N ARG A 21 5.40 -9.11 -4.83
CA ARG A 21 5.94 -10.43 -5.22
C ARG A 21 4.96 -11.56 -4.95
N TRP A 22 4.33 -11.59 -3.79
CA TRP A 22 3.33 -12.60 -3.48
C TRP A 22 2.16 -12.55 -4.46
N LEU A 23 1.61 -11.36 -4.73
CA LEU A 23 0.57 -11.17 -5.75
C LEU A 23 1.02 -11.62 -7.15
N SER A 24 2.27 -11.33 -7.52
CA SER A 24 2.85 -11.75 -8.81
C SER A 24 2.89 -13.28 -8.94
N GLU A 25 3.24 -13.97 -7.86
CA GLU A 25 3.23 -15.44 -7.80
C GLU A 25 1.79 -15.99 -7.87
N ASP A 26 0.84 -15.43 -7.10
CA ASP A 26 -0.54 -15.92 -6.99
C ASP A 26 -1.35 -15.67 -8.27
N LEU A 27 -1.13 -14.53 -8.93
CA LEU A 27 -1.82 -14.13 -10.17
C LEU A 27 -1.05 -14.51 -11.45
N ASP A 28 0.12 -15.15 -11.31
CA ASP A 28 1.04 -15.50 -12.43
C ASP A 28 1.29 -14.32 -13.38
N CYS A 29 1.58 -13.12 -12.85
CA CYS A 29 1.76 -11.90 -13.61
C CYS A 29 3.05 -11.15 -13.24
N LEU A 30 3.41 -10.12 -14.01
CA LEU A 30 4.62 -9.33 -13.79
C LEU A 30 4.44 -8.32 -12.65
N ALA A 31 5.46 -8.17 -11.81
CA ALA A 31 5.57 -7.08 -10.83
C ALA A 31 6.83 -6.24 -11.11
N ILE A 32 6.65 -4.93 -11.21
CA ILE A 32 7.75 -3.98 -11.47
C ILE A 32 7.68 -2.78 -10.52
N SER A 33 8.83 -2.16 -10.28
CA SER A 33 8.86 -0.92 -9.51
C SER A 33 8.22 0.26 -10.26
N LEU A 34 7.70 1.24 -9.53
CA LEU A 34 7.14 2.46 -10.10
C LEU A 34 8.14 3.18 -11.03
N ASP A 35 9.42 3.24 -10.65
CA ASP A 35 10.45 3.87 -11.46
C ASP A 35 10.72 3.12 -12.77
N SER A 36 10.50 1.80 -12.78
CA SER A 36 10.57 0.98 -14.00
C SER A 36 9.32 1.14 -14.86
N ALA A 37 8.15 1.21 -14.23
CA ALA A 37 6.86 1.40 -14.90
C ALA A 37 6.81 2.72 -15.68
N LYS A 38 7.31 3.81 -15.12
CA LYS A 38 7.37 5.13 -15.78
C LYS A 38 8.20 5.16 -17.07
N LYS A 39 9.00 4.14 -17.32
CA LYS A 39 9.86 4.03 -18.54
C LYS A 39 9.24 3.12 -19.61
N GLN A 40 8.05 2.58 -19.38
CA GLN A 40 7.41 1.60 -20.25
C GLN A 40 6.04 2.07 -20.71
N ASN A 41 5.58 1.51 -21.83
CA ASN A 41 4.21 1.69 -22.27
C ASN A 41 3.32 0.68 -21.53
N LEU A 42 2.41 1.16 -20.69
CA LEU A 42 1.54 0.33 -19.88
C LEU A 42 0.15 0.10 -20.51
N LYS A 43 -0.11 0.68 -21.68
CA LYS A 43 -1.43 0.62 -22.36
C LYS A 43 -1.84 -0.79 -22.82
N GLU A 44 -0.91 -1.72 -22.87
CA GLU A 44 -1.17 -3.11 -23.24
C GLU A 44 -1.80 -3.95 -22.11
N TYR A 45 -1.70 -3.46 -20.86
CA TYR A 45 -2.25 -4.13 -19.70
C TYR A 45 -3.72 -3.73 -19.50
N LYS A 46 -4.59 -4.73 -19.30
CA LYS A 46 -6.02 -4.51 -19.03
C LYS A 46 -6.28 -4.11 -17.58
N LYS A 47 -5.40 -4.51 -16.67
CA LYS A 47 -5.53 -4.19 -15.25
C LYS A 47 -4.17 -3.90 -14.61
N ILE A 48 -4.11 -2.81 -13.87
CA ILE A 48 -2.91 -2.41 -13.12
C ILE A 48 -3.21 -2.44 -11.62
N LEU A 49 -2.41 -3.20 -10.88
CA LEU A 49 -2.46 -3.24 -9.42
C LEU A 49 -1.35 -2.35 -8.89
N PHE A 50 -1.70 -1.17 -8.39
CA PHE A 50 -0.73 -0.22 -7.87
C PHE A 50 -0.54 -0.38 -6.36
N GLY A 51 0.69 -0.67 -5.94
CA GLY A 51 1.08 -0.82 -4.55
C GLY A 51 1.87 0.36 -4.01
N SER A 52 1.42 0.92 -2.90
CA SER A 52 2.19 1.91 -2.16
C SER A 52 2.11 1.70 -0.65
N TRP A 53 2.83 2.50 0.10
CA TRP A 53 2.86 2.45 1.54
C TRP A 53 2.36 3.76 2.14
N MET A 54 1.86 3.68 3.39
CA MET A 54 1.43 4.85 4.13
C MET A 54 2.25 5.08 5.39
N MET A 55 2.41 6.36 5.74
CA MET A 55 3.07 6.80 6.97
C MET A 55 2.46 8.11 7.44
N ALA A 56 2.21 8.21 8.75
CA ALA A 56 1.69 9.42 9.37
C ALA A 56 0.39 9.97 8.73
N GLY A 57 -0.46 9.09 8.22
CA GLY A 57 -1.72 9.46 7.58
C GLY A 57 -1.62 9.81 6.09
N GLU A 58 -0.44 9.69 5.48
CA GLU A 58 -0.24 9.96 4.06
C GLU A 58 0.06 8.68 3.29
N VAL A 59 -0.59 8.49 2.13
CA VAL A 59 -0.25 7.45 1.15
C VAL A 59 0.80 8.01 0.20
N HIS A 60 1.97 7.37 0.17
CA HIS A 60 3.08 7.86 -0.63
C HIS A 60 2.87 7.60 -2.12
N ARG A 61 3.31 8.56 -2.96
CA ARG A 61 3.28 8.45 -4.42
C ARG A 61 1.90 8.16 -5.01
N LEU A 62 0.83 8.54 -4.30
CA LEU A 62 -0.54 8.27 -4.75
C LEU A 62 -0.89 9.01 -6.05
N LYS A 63 -0.35 10.20 -6.25
CA LYS A 63 -0.60 11.00 -7.47
C LYS A 63 -0.12 10.32 -8.74
N GLU A 64 0.93 9.51 -8.65
CA GLU A 64 1.46 8.76 -9.77
C GLU A 64 0.54 7.67 -10.28
N ILE A 65 -0.49 7.31 -9.50
CA ILE A 65 -1.49 6.33 -9.95
C ILE A 65 -2.25 6.85 -11.17
N GLN A 66 -2.54 8.15 -11.25
CA GLN A 66 -3.23 8.76 -12.39
C GLN A 66 -2.37 8.77 -13.66
N GLU A 67 -1.04 8.81 -13.51
CA GLU A 67 -0.10 8.71 -14.65
C GLU A 67 -0.01 7.28 -15.20
N ILE A 68 -0.22 6.28 -14.34
CA ILE A 68 -0.05 4.85 -14.65
C ILE A 68 -1.37 4.22 -15.05
N CYS A 69 -2.45 4.58 -14.36
CA CYS A 69 -3.79 4.06 -14.54
C CYS A 69 -4.67 5.17 -15.13
N PRO A 70 -4.89 5.17 -16.43
CA PRO A 70 -5.65 6.24 -17.08
C PRO A 70 -7.15 6.20 -16.79
N ASP A 71 -7.68 5.11 -16.28
CA ASP A 71 -9.08 4.95 -15.91
C ASP A 71 -9.26 4.13 -14.62
N GLU A 72 -10.39 4.37 -13.93
CA GLU A 72 -10.72 3.80 -12.63
C GLU A 72 -11.04 2.30 -12.68
N ASP A 73 -11.67 1.82 -13.77
CA ASP A 73 -12.13 0.43 -13.89
C ASP A 73 -10.96 -0.54 -14.02
N ASN A 74 -9.84 -0.06 -14.54
CA ASN A 74 -8.65 -0.84 -14.82
C ASN A 74 -7.57 -0.72 -13.74
N CYS A 75 -7.85 -0.01 -12.64
CA CYS A 75 -6.89 0.19 -11.57
C CYS A 75 -7.38 -0.31 -10.20
N VAL A 76 -6.48 -0.93 -9.47
CA VAL A 76 -6.70 -1.35 -8.07
C VAL A 76 -5.52 -0.88 -7.24
N LEU A 77 -5.79 -0.21 -6.12
CA LEU A 77 -4.78 0.24 -5.19
C LEU A 77 -4.62 -0.75 -4.03
N PHE A 78 -3.39 -1.11 -3.67
CA PHE A 78 -3.12 -1.68 -2.37
C PHE A 78 -2.16 -0.82 -1.56
N VAL A 79 -2.53 -0.56 -0.32
CA VAL A 79 -1.77 0.30 0.60
C VAL A 79 -1.23 -0.54 1.74
N THR A 80 0.09 -0.52 1.92
CA THR A 80 0.73 -1.21 3.05
C THR A 80 0.99 -0.26 4.21
N GLY A 81 0.77 -0.71 5.43
CA GLY A 81 1.01 0.09 6.62
C GLY A 81 1.28 -0.75 7.86
N ALA A 82 1.89 -0.15 8.87
CA ALA A 82 2.30 -0.84 10.10
C ALA A 82 1.14 -1.10 11.08
N ALA A 83 0.09 -0.27 11.04
CA ALA A 83 -1.05 -0.43 11.93
C ALA A 83 -1.90 -1.65 11.53
N PRO A 84 -2.64 -2.27 12.48
CA PRO A 84 -3.57 -3.34 12.15
C PRO A 84 -4.66 -2.92 11.16
N ALA A 85 -5.21 -3.88 10.41
CA ALA A 85 -6.23 -3.62 9.41
C ALA A 85 -7.52 -3.02 9.98
N ASN A 86 -7.85 -3.34 11.24
CA ASN A 86 -9.01 -2.78 11.95
C ASN A 86 -8.78 -1.38 12.57
N PHE A 87 -7.64 -0.77 12.32
CA PHE A 87 -7.33 0.58 12.81
C PHE A 87 -8.08 1.62 11.96
N ALA A 88 -9.12 2.23 12.53
CA ALA A 88 -10.04 3.11 11.83
C ALA A 88 -9.34 4.30 11.12
N ASP A 89 -8.29 4.84 11.73
CA ASP A 89 -7.55 5.98 11.17
C ASP A 89 -6.88 5.65 9.82
N ASN A 90 -6.55 4.36 9.57
CA ASN A 90 -6.02 3.93 8.27
C ASN A 90 -7.02 4.19 7.14
N PHE A 91 -8.27 3.78 7.34
CA PHE A 91 -9.33 3.94 6.33
C PHE A 91 -9.66 5.41 6.12
N THR A 92 -9.75 6.19 7.20
CA THR A 92 -9.98 7.64 7.12
C THR A 92 -8.86 8.33 6.34
N ALA A 93 -7.60 7.99 6.62
CA ALA A 93 -6.43 8.56 5.95
C ALA A 93 -6.41 8.20 4.46
N ILE A 94 -6.65 6.92 4.12
CA ILE A 94 -6.70 6.47 2.72
C ILE A 94 -7.85 7.15 2.00
N HIS A 95 -9.03 7.19 2.59
CA HIS A 95 -10.20 7.81 1.98
C HIS A 95 -9.96 9.31 1.71
N THR A 96 -9.40 10.03 2.68
CA THR A 96 -9.03 11.45 2.52
C THR A 96 -7.99 11.63 1.41
N ALA A 97 -7.01 10.72 1.31
CA ALA A 97 -6.01 10.77 0.25
C ALA A 97 -6.63 10.53 -1.14
N LEU A 98 -7.57 9.59 -1.24
CA LEU A 98 -8.27 9.26 -2.48
C LEU A 98 -9.19 10.38 -2.97
N GLN A 99 -9.79 11.17 -2.06
CA GLN A 99 -10.59 12.35 -2.42
C GLN A 99 -9.83 13.41 -3.23
N ASN A 100 -8.49 13.36 -3.23
CA ASN A 100 -7.64 14.23 -4.03
C ASN A 100 -7.28 13.65 -5.41
N LEU A 101 -7.83 12.49 -5.77
CA LEU A 101 -7.75 11.92 -7.11
C LEU A 101 -8.97 12.35 -7.93
N ASP A 102 -8.80 12.42 -9.25
CA ASP A 102 -9.86 12.81 -10.18
C ASP A 102 -10.82 11.65 -10.51
N PHE A 103 -10.57 10.45 -9.95
CA PHE A 103 -11.40 9.25 -10.15
C PHE A 103 -11.48 8.41 -8.87
N ASP A 104 -12.55 7.63 -8.73
CA ASP A 104 -12.73 6.67 -7.65
C ASP A 104 -11.95 5.38 -7.96
N ILE A 105 -11.33 4.79 -6.95
CA ILE A 105 -10.52 3.60 -7.12
C ILE A 105 -10.76 2.58 -6.02
N LYS A 106 -10.92 1.32 -6.41
CA LYS A 106 -10.97 0.23 -5.44
C LYS A 106 -9.63 0.08 -4.73
N TYR A 107 -9.66 0.08 -3.40
CA TYR A 107 -8.44 -0.10 -2.61
C TYR A 107 -8.53 -1.21 -1.57
N PHE A 108 -7.36 -1.73 -1.20
CA PHE A 108 -7.16 -2.72 -0.14
C PHE A 108 -6.04 -2.25 0.79
N TYR A 109 -6.27 -2.36 2.09
CA TYR A 109 -5.24 -2.12 3.09
C TYR A 109 -4.60 -3.45 3.52
N LEU A 110 -3.28 -3.51 3.49
CA LEU A 110 -2.49 -4.70 3.83
C LEU A 110 -1.58 -4.37 5.02
N GLN A 111 -1.86 -4.96 6.18
CA GLN A 111 -0.99 -4.79 7.33
C GLN A 111 0.40 -5.33 7.02
N SER A 112 1.42 -4.54 7.35
CA SER A 112 2.82 -4.89 7.10
C SER A 112 3.66 -4.73 8.36
N GLY A 113 4.64 -3.86 8.38
CA GLY A 113 5.51 -3.68 9.53
C GLY A 113 6.28 -2.37 9.51
N LEU A 114 7.27 -2.28 10.38
CA LEU A 114 8.24 -1.21 10.43
C LEU A 114 9.65 -1.76 10.31
N ASN A 115 10.47 -1.12 9.49
CA ASN A 115 11.88 -1.44 9.39
C ASN A 115 12.71 -0.15 9.45
N TYR A 116 13.11 0.23 10.66
CA TYR A 116 13.90 1.44 10.89
C TYR A 116 15.28 1.40 10.22
N GLN A 117 15.85 0.23 9.98
CA GLN A 117 17.17 0.10 9.35
C GLN A 117 17.11 0.46 7.86
N LYS A 118 16.04 0.07 7.17
CA LYS A 118 15.82 0.35 5.74
C LYS A 118 15.18 1.70 5.47
N MET A 119 14.58 2.34 6.48
CA MET A 119 13.96 3.65 6.34
C MET A 119 14.97 4.73 5.96
N LYS A 120 14.60 5.57 4.99
CA LYS A 120 15.36 6.80 4.68
C LYS A 120 15.45 7.69 5.90
N PHE A 121 16.55 8.42 6.02
CA PHE A 121 16.84 9.25 7.19
C PHE A 121 15.67 10.19 7.56
N ARG A 122 15.08 10.87 6.57
CA ARG A 122 13.95 11.79 6.76
C ARG A 122 12.74 11.09 7.40
N ASN A 123 12.34 9.95 6.86
CA ASN A 123 11.19 9.19 7.34
C ASN A 123 11.45 8.60 8.73
N ARG A 124 12.68 8.13 8.98
CA ARG A 124 13.11 7.68 10.30
C ARG A 124 13.05 8.81 11.34
N MET A 125 13.38 10.05 10.94
CA MET A 125 13.28 11.22 11.83
C MET A 125 11.81 11.51 12.18
N VAL A 126 10.91 11.50 11.20
CA VAL A 126 9.46 11.68 11.42
C VAL A 126 8.93 10.62 12.40
N MET A 127 9.26 9.34 12.19
CA MET A 127 8.83 8.26 13.09
C MET A 127 9.38 8.41 14.50
N ARG A 128 10.63 8.86 14.66
CA ARG A 128 11.21 9.16 15.98
C ARG A 128 10.50 10.32 16.66
N MET A 129 10.19 11.39 15.94
CA MET A 129 9.43 12.53 16.48
C MET A 129 8.04 12.09 16.95
N MET A 130 7.31 11.31 16.16
CA MET A 130 6.03 10.73 16.56
C MET A 130 6.16 9.89 17.83
N SER A 131 7.16 9.02 17.90
CA SER A 131 7.43 8.20 19.09
C SER A 131 7.71 9.04 20.33
N ILE A 132 8.46 10.14 20.20
CA ILE A 132 8.74 11.08 21.32
C ILE A 132 7.46 11.79 21.73
N MET A 133 6.68 12.33 20.80
CA MET A 133 5.41 13.01 21.10
C MET A 133 4.44 12.08 21.86
N LEU A 134 4.30 10.82 21.44
CA LEU A 134 3.46 9.84 22.13
C LEU A 134 4.01 9.40 23.49
N LYS A 135 5.32 9.59 23.77
CA LYS A 135 5.90 9.33 25.10
C LYS A 135 5.63 10.47 26.08
N ILE A 136 5.70 11.72 25.59
CA ILE A 136 5.54 12.93 26.44
C ILE A 136 4.06 13.13 26.78
N ARG A 137 3.15 12.87 25.85
CA ARG A 137 1.71 13.00 26.03
C ARG A 137 1.12 11.72 26.63
N LYS A 138 0.22 11.85 27.59
CA LYS A 138 -0.58 10.70 28.04
C LYS A 138 -1.45 10.26 26.88
N PRO A 139 -1.43 8.97 26.48
CA PRO A 139 -2.23 8.48 25.36
C PRO A 139 -3.73 8.64 25.68
N VAL A 140 -4.47 9.16 24.71
CA VAL A 140 -5.93 9.32 24.80
C VAL A 140 -6.57 8.24 23.93
N GLY A 141 -6.98 7.15 24.57
CA GLY A 141 -7.65 6.03 23.90
C GLY A 141 -6.73 4.90 23.43
N GLU A 142 -7.35 3.80 23.04
CA GLU A 142 -6.67 2.54 22.67
C GLU A 142 -5.78 2.68 21.44
N ASN A 143 -6.18 3.52 20.47
CA ASN A 143 -5.43 3.76 19.25
C ASN A 143 -4.04 4.36 19.52
N GLU A 144 -3.95 5.36 20.41
CA GLU A 144 -2.66 5.96 20.76
C GLU A 144 -1.77 4.99 21.57
N ILE A 145 -2.36 4.16 22.42
CA ILE A 145 -1.63 3.12 23.17
C ILE A 145 -1.04 2.11 22.17
N MET A 146 -1.82 1.69 21.20
CA MET A 146 -1.39 0.78 20.14
C MET A 146 -0.26 1.40 19.31
N LEU A 147 -0.43 2.63 18.80
CA LEU A 147 0.59 3.34 18.04
C LEU A 147 1.90 3.44 18.84
N LYS A 148 1.83 3.77 20.11
CA LYS A 148 3.00 3.82 21.00
C LYS A 148 3.73 2.49 21.09
N SER A 149 3.01 1.38 21.07
CA SER A 149 3.61 0.03 21.09
C SER A 149 4.27 -0.33 19.74
N ILE A 150 3.61 -0.02 18.64
CA ILE A 150 4.07 -0.31 17.27
C ILE A 150 5.35 0.48 16.95
N LEU A 151 5.39 1.77 17.32
CA LEU A 151 6.51 2.66 16.99
C LEU A 151 7.80 2.38 17.80
N LYS A 152 7.79 1.40 18.68
CA LYS A 152 8.91 1.13 19.57
C LYS A 152 10.08 0.43 18.90
N ASN A 153 9.78 -0.55 18.04
CA ASN A 153 10.78 -1.42 17.41
C ASN A 153 10.41 -1.73 15.96
N SER A 154 11.38 -2.22 15.19
CA SER A 154 11.10 -2.85 13.90
C SER A 154 10.37 -4.18 14.11
N PHE A 155 9.42 -4.47 13.24
CA PHE A 155 8.67 -5.72 13.23
C PHE A 155 8.11 -6.01 11.83
N ASP A 156 7.69 -7.24 11.59
CA ASP A 156 7.05 -7.68 10.35
C ASP A 156 5.81 -8.51 10.69
N ASN A 157 4.64 -7.98 10.38
CA ASN A 157 3.34 -8.63 10.50
C ASN A 157 2.71 -8.90 9.13
N SER A 158 3.52 -8.86 8.06
CA SER A 158 3.03 -9.18 6.71
C SER A 158 2.58 -10.64 6.65
N ARG A 159 1.41 -10.89 6.07
CA ARG A 159 0.83 -12.21 5.88
C ARG A 159 0.24 -12.33 4.49
N ARG A 160 0.47 -13.46 3.82
CA ARG A 160 -0.06 -13.72 2.47
C ARG A 160 -1.58 -13.75 2.45
N GLU A 161 -2.19 -14.21 3.55
CA GLU A 161 -3.64 -14.28 3.70
C GLU A 161 -4.35 -12.93 3.58
N TYR A 162 -3.63 -11.81 3.82
CA TYR A 162 -4.19 -10.48 3.63
C TYR A 162 -4.46 -10.12 2.17
N LEU A 163 -3.90 -10.87 1.22
CA LEU A 163 -4.10 -10.69 -0.22
C LEU A 163 -5.41 -11.30 -0.72
N VAL A 164 -5.95 -12.30 -0.05
CA VAL A 164 -7.13 -13.08 -0.49
C VAL A 164 -8.31 -12.20 -0.92
N PRO A 165 -8.72 -11.14 -0.19
CA PRO A 165 -9.84 -10.29 -0.63
C PRO A 165 -9.55 -9.56 -1.94
N MET A 166 -8.29 -9.14 -2.15
CA MET A 166 -7.86 -8.45 -3.37
C MET A 166 -7.78 -9.42 -4.55
N GLU A 167 -7.22 -10.59 -4.35
CA GLU A 167 -7.11 -11.64 -5.36
C GLU A 167 -8.49 -12.05 -5.87
N ASN A 168 -9.43 -12.31 -4.96
CA ASN A 168 -10.81 -12.63 -5.31
C ASN A 168 -11.45 -11.51 -6.14
N TYR A 169 -11.27 -10.25 -5.74
CA TYR A 169 -11.78 -9.11 -6.49
C TYR A 169 -11.20 -9.04 -7.91
N VAL A 170 -9.89 -9.21 -8.05
CA VAL A 170 -9.20 -9.14 -9.36
C VAL A 170 -9.63 -10.27 -10.28
N LEU A 171 -9.78 -11.48 -9.75
CA LEU A 171 -10.18 -12.66 -10.53
C LEU A 171 -11.64 -12.58 -10.99
N THR A 172 -12.56 -12.18 -10.09
CA THR A 172 -13.99 -12.03 -10.43
C THR A 172 -14.21 -10.94 -11.47
N ALA A 173 -13.57 -9.77 -11.32
CA ALA A 173 -13.66 -8.69 -12.29
C ALA A 173 -13.07 -9.06 -13.68
N SER A 174 -12.19 -10.07 -13.75
CA SER A 174 -11.63 -10.56 -15.01
C SER A 174 -12.56 -11.54 -15.73
N GLU A 175 -13.52 -12.15 -15.04
CA GLU A 175 -14.53 -13.07 -15.60
C GLU A 175 -15.72 -12.31 -16.20
N GLU A 176 -16.10 -11.16 -15.64
CA GLU A 176 -17.21 -10.34 -16.12
C GLU A 176 -16.88 -9.59 -17.44
N GLN A 177 -15.61 -9.52 -17.83
CA GLN A 177 -15.15 -8.86 -19.07
C GLN A 177 -14.91 -9.83 -20.25
N LYS A 178 -15.24 -11.12 -20.10
CA LYS A 178 -15.18 -12.13 -21.15
C LYS A 178 -16.56 -12.39 -21.75
#